data_d070a3a36a1d78a9c1ea6fdf2c3ca8be
#
_entry.id   d070a3a36a1d78a9c1ea6fdf2c3ca8be
#
_cell.length_a   1.000
_cell.length_b   1.000
_cell.length_c   1.000
_cell.angle_alpha   90.00
_cell.angle_beta   90.00
_cell.angle_gamma   90.00
#
_symmetry.space_group_name_H-M   'P 1'
#
loop_
_entity.id
_entity.type
_entity.pdbx_description
1 polymer ?
#
loop_
_entity_poly.entity_id
_entity_poly.type
_entity_poly.pdbx_seq_one_letter_code
_entity_poly.pdbx_strand_id
1 'polypeptide(L)' 'MEVNKNMIIREVLMMDPGTARIMMEFGMHCLGCPHATAESLADACAAHGANVDELVHQLNEYLAEKKG' A
#
# COMPACT_ATOMS: atom_id res chain seq x y z
N MET A 1 -12.70 7.32 -1.10
CA MET A 1 -12.25 5.99 -1.49
C MET A 1 -11.40 5.39 -0.40
N GLU A 2 -11.63 4.15 -0.11
CA GLU A 2 -10.90 3.47 0.96
C GLU A 2 -10.02 2.35 0.42
N VAL A 3 -8.87 2.20 1.06
CA VAL A 3 -7.97 1.10 0.77
C VAL A 3 -8.32 -0.06 1.71
N ASN A 4 -8.26 -1.28 1.20
CA ASN A 4 -8.43 -2.47 2.04
C ASN A 4 -7.28 -3.45 1.76
N LYS A 5 -7.13 -4.42 2.64
CA LYS A 5 -5.99 -5.34 2.57
C LYS A 5 -6.01 -6.26 1.36
N ASN A 6 -7.15 -6.40 0.71
CA ASN A 6 -7.29 -7.27 -0.45
C ASN A 6 -6.94 -6.56 -1.76
N MET A 7 -6.74 -5.25 -1.71
CA MET A 7 -6.39 -4.50 -2.92
C MET A 7 -4.96 -4.80 -3.33
N ILE A 8 -4.75 -4.79 -4.64
CA ILE A 8 -3.42 -5.03 -5.20
C ILE A 8 -2.59 -3.75 -5.07
N ILE A 9 -1.30 -3.91 -4.77
CA ILE A 9 -0.40 -2.76 -4.60
C ILE A 9 -0.48 -1.81 -5.79
N ARG A 10 -0.51 -2.36 -7.00
CA ARG A 10 -0.61 -1.54 -8.21
C ARG A 10 -1.84 -0.65 -8.20
N GLU A 11 -2.97 -1.18 -7.75
CA GLU A 11 -4.21 -0.40 -7.70
C GLU A 11 -4.06 0.78 -6.74
N VAL A 12 -3.45 0.55 -5.61
CA VAL A 12 -3.23 1.61 -4.62
C VAL A 12 -2.31 2.68 -5.18
N LEU A 13 -1.25 2.27 -5.86
CA LEU A 13 -0.32 3.21 -6.49
C LEU A 13 -1.01 4.05 -7.56
N MET A 14 -1.93 3.44 -8.29
CA MET A 14 -2.67 4.16 -9.33
C MET A 14 -3.67 5.15 -8.77
N MET A 15 -4.17 4.89 -7.55
CA MET A 15 -5.05 5.83 -6.89
C MET A 15 -4.32 7.12 -6.53
N ASP A 16 -3.09 6.98 -6.03
CA ASP A 16 -2.26 8.13 -5.66
C ASP A 16 -0.82 7.65 -5.54
N PRO A 17 0.10 8.18 -6.38
CA PRO A 17 1.50 7.76 -6.33
C PRO A 17 2.18 8.04 -4.99
N GLY A 18 1.66 8.99 -4.22
CA GLY A 18 2.22 9.29 -2.91
C GLY A 18 2.11 8.14 -1.92
N THR A 19 1.22 7.18 -2.18
CA THR A 19 1.11 6.01 -1.33
C THR A 19 2.37 5.15 -1.35
N ALA A 20 3.19 5.28 -2.39
CA ALA A 20 4.44 4.52 -2.48
C ALA A 20 5.35 4.80 -1.30
N ARG A 21 5.44 6.07 -0.87
CA ARG A 21 6.28 6.43 0.26
C ARG A 21 5.85 5.68 1.52
N ILE A 22 4.55 5.62 1.76
CA ILE A 22 4.03 4.95 2.94
C ILE A 22 4.36 3.46 2.89
N MET A 23 4.15 2.84 1.72
CA MET A 23 4.45 1.42 1.58
C MET A 23 5.93 1.14 1.75
N MET A 24 6.81 2.04 1.27
CA MET A 24 8.24 1.86 1.44
C MET A 24 8.64 1.91 2.91
N GLU A 25 7.96 2.71 3.71
CA GLU A 25 8.23 2.76 5.15
C GLU A 25 7.89 1.46 5.84
N PHE A 26 7.04 0.65 5.23
CA PHE A 26 6.69 -0.67 5.77
C PHE A 26 7.56 -1.79 5.18
N GLY A 27 8.62 -1.43 4.48
CA GLY A 27 9.58 -2.40 3.96
C GLY A 27 9.34 -2.83 2.54
N MET A 28 8.39 -2.24 1.86
CA MET A 28 8.07 -2.61 0.48
C MET A 28 8.90 -1.78 -0.50
N HIS A 29 10.11 -2.24 -0.76
CA HIS A 29 11.05 -1.48 -1.57
C HIS A 29 11.00 -1.77 -3.07
N CYS A 30 10.26 -2.79 -3.48
CA CYS A 30 10.23 -3.23 -4.88
C CYS A 30 8.97 -2.77 -5.61
N LEU A 31 8.56 -1.53 -5.38
CA LEU A 31 7.32 -1.02 -5.94
C LEU A 31 7.35 -0.78 -7.44
N GLY A 32 8.55 -0.73 -8.02
CA GLY A 32 8.68 -0.60 -9.47
C GLY A 32 8.67 -1.92 -10.21
N CYS A 33 8.61 -3.03 -9.48
CA CYS A 33 8.69 -4.37 -10.07
C CYS A 33 7.27 -4.89 -10.34
N PRO A 34 6.96 -5.31 -11.58
CA PRO A 34 5.60 -5.79 -11.88
C PRO A 34 5.16 -6.95 -11.01
N HIS A 35 6.08 -7.84 -10.65
CA HIS A 35 5.74 -8.98 -9.80
C HIS A 35 5.33 -8.54 -8.40
N ALA A 36 6.10 -7.63 -7.82
CA ALA A 36 5.83 -7.15 -6.47
C ALA A 36 4.50 -6.40 -6.40
N THR A 37 4.21 -5.59 -7.41
CA THR A 37 3.00 -4.77 -7.39
C THR A 37 1.74 -5.56 -7.75
N ALA A 38 1.88 -6.80 -8.17
CA ALA A 38 0.74 -7.67 -8.47
C ALA A 38 0.17 -8.36 -7.23
N GLU A 39 0.86 -8.26 -6.09
CA GLU A 39 0.40 -8.86 -4.85
C GLU A 39 -0.57 -7.96 -4.11
N SER A 40 -1.43 -8.57 -3.29
CA SER A 40 -2.31 -7.78 -2.43
C SER A 40 -1.50 -7.18 -1.28
N LEU A 41 -2.07 -6.16 -0.63
CA LEU A 41 -1.41 -5.55 0.52
C LEU A 41 -1.17 -6.58 1.62
N ALA A 42 -2.16 -7.46 1.84
CA ALA A 42 -2.03 -8.50 2.87
C ALA A 42 -0.89 -9.45 2.56
N ASP A 43 -0.79 -9.90 1.30
CA ASP A 43 0.27 -10.82 0.90
C ASP A 43 1.64 -10.17 1.00
N ALA A 44 1.76 -8.93 0.55
CA ALA A 44 3.02 -8.22 0.61
C ALA A 44 3.46 -7.99 2.05
N CYS A 45 2.54 -7.61 2.92
CA CYS A 45 2.87 -7.39 4.33
C CYS A 45 3.29 -8.69 5.01
N ALA A 46 2.62 -9.80 4.66
CA ALA A 46 3.00 -11.10 5.23
C ALA A 46 4.42 -11.48 4.82
N ALA A 47 4.78 -11.21 3.56
CA ALA A 47 6.11 -11.53 3.07
C ALA A 47 7.20 -10.70 3.76
N HIS A 48 6.88 -9.46 4.13
CA HIS A 48 7.85 -8.56 4.76
C HIS A 48 7.74 -8.51 6.27
N GLY A 49 6.82 -9.26 6.86
CA GLY A 49 6.61 -9.23 8.30
C GLY A 49 5.99 -7.94 8.79
N ALA A 50 5.30 -7.21 7.92
CA ALA A 50 4.68 -5.95 8.28
C ALA A 50 3.22 -6.16 8.70
N ASN A 51 2.68 -5.18 9.44
CA ASN A 51 1.30 -5.23 9.88
C ASN A 51 0.40 -4.57 8.83
N VAL A 52 -0.42 -5.38 8.16
CA VAL A 52 -1.26 -4.88 7.09
C VAL A 52 -2.34 -3.93 7.60
N ASP A 53 -2.87 -4.17 8.78
CA ASP A 53 -3.90 -3.28 9.34
C ASP A 53 -3.36 -1.87 9.56
N GLU A 54 -2.13 -1.78 10.05
CA GLU A 54 -1.49 -0.50 10.25
C GLU A 54 -1.22 0.19 8.92
N LEU A 55 -0.76 -0.56 7.93
CA LEU A 55 -0.51 0.00 6.61
C LEU A 55 -1.79 0.55 5.99
N VAL A 56 -2.86 -0.24 6.05
CA VAL A 56 -4.15 0.18 5.49
C VAL A 56 -4.65 1.44 6.20
N HIS A 57 -4.50 1.49 7.52
CA HIS A 57 -4.91 2.66 8.28
C HIS A 57 -4.16 3.92 7.83
N GLN A 58 -2.86 3.83 7.69
CA GLN A 58 -2.06 4.98 7.26
C GLN A 58 -2.38 5.40 5.82
N LEU A 59 -2.61 4.43 4.95
CA LEU A 59 -2.98 4.75 3.58
C LEU A 59 -4.32 5.49 3.52
N ASN A 60 -5.29 5.03 4.31
CA ASN A 60 -6.58 5.69 4.33
C ASN A 60 -6.52 7.08 4.92
N GLU A 61 -5.70 7.28 5.96
CA GLU A 61 -5.50 8.60 6.52
C GLU A 61 -4.86 9.55 5.51
N TYR A 62 -3.85 9.06 4.81
CA TYR A 62 -3.18 9.87 3.80
C TYR A 62 -4.14 10.29 2.69
N LEU A 63 -4.92 9.34 2.19
CA LEU A 63 -5.86 9.64 1.11
C LEU A 63 -6.97 10.59 1.57
N ALA A 64 -7.41 10.45 2.81
CA ALA A 64 -8.42 11.34 3.35
C ALA A 64 -7.90 12.77 3.49
N GLU A 65 -6.66 12.93 3.95
CA GLU A 65 -6.03 14.24 4.07
C GLU A 65 -5.86 14.91 2.71
N LYS A 66 -5.47 14.13 1.73
CA LYS A 66 -5.25 14.66 0.40
C LYS A 66 -6.54 15.14 -0.24
N LYS A 67 -7.64 14.50 0.10
CA LYS A 67 -8.94 14.83 -0.43
C LYS A 67 -9.53 16.09 0.18
N GLY A 68 -9.18 16.33 1.42
CA GLY A 68 -9.63 17.50 2.13
C GLY A 68 -8.96 18.73 1.62
#